data_1f661f4fbba032dd75672bb1154bee1a
#
_entry.id   1f661f4fbba032dd75672bb1154bee1a
#
_cell.length_a   1.000
_cell.length_b   1.000
_cell.length_c   1.000
_cell.angle_alpha   90.00
_cell.angle_beta   90.00
_cell.angle_gamma   90.00
#
_symmetry.space_group_name_H-M   'P 1'
#
loop_
_entity.id
_entity.type
_entity.pdbx_description
1 polymer ?
#
loop_
_entity_poly.entity_id
_entity_poly.type
_entity_poly.pdbx_seq_one_letter_code
_entity_poly.pdbx_strand_id
1 'polypeptide(L)'
;MNTNSDDLSWFWKRKFLKQAILGALACVLLVFIFTSPWIIQPLHESEVIVYVPLTILSQQLNQQGIGFASDREIDWYIQILKSNQLTDSLIKKYELARYFKIDTTELDAKHQLYKEMESRIIINKTRYGSVSIRVRDNNARRAAEMANDIIAIGEGIKTNLLFPNRLESIRYVTSLYEQKSEEVARLEQSLDSLMETPTGIKKDYLYNKIMTLFNREYQELITRKGAYERELKNFDTPLPTAYIISSAVPKSEPIWPKRTLLMAAAGGIYLLFLVVFEIIRHDNQKVA
;
A
#
# COMPACT_ATOMS: atom_id res chain seq x y z
N MET A 1 17.13 25.82 -60.41
CA MET A 1 16.03 25.85 -59.44
C MET A 1 16.45 26.81 -58.34
N ASN A 2 16.22 28.09 -58.52
CA ASN A 2 16.48 29.10 -57.48
C ASN A 2 15.27 29.11 -56.54
N THR A 3 15.39 28.51 -55.37
CA THR A 3 14.42 28.63 -54.30
C THR A 3 14.58 30.02 -53.69
N ASN A 4 13.57 30.84 -53.90
CA ASN A 4 13.50 32.22 -53.48
C ASN A 4 13.74 32.38 -51.98
N SER A 5 14.92 32.91 -51.65
CA SER A 5 15.25 33.42 -50.28
C SER A 5 14.36 34.62 -49.88
N ASP A 6 13.64 35.19 -50.84
CA ASP A 6 12.79 36.36 -50.62
C ASP A 6 11.40 36.06 -50.00
N ASP A 7 10.94 34.82 -50.07
CA ASP A 7 9.62 34.44 -49.52
C ASP A 7 9.55 34.41 -47.99
N LEU A 8 10.65 34.46 -47.29
CA LEU A 8 10.70 34.46 -45.82
C LEU A 8 11.06 35.81 -45.19
N SER A 9 11.31 36.84 -46.02
CA SER A 9 11.70 38.20 -45.55
C SER A 9 10.64 38.88 -44.69
N TRP A 10 9.37 38.46 -44.77
CA TRP A 10 8.27 39.01 -43.95
C TRP A 10 8.37 38.62 -42.47
N PHE A 11 8.99 37.51 -42.15
CA PHE A 11 9.30 37.10 -40.76
C PHE A 11 10.12 38.14 -40.01
N TRP A 12 11.00 38.85 -40.70
CA TRP A 12 11.87 39.85 -40.12
C TRP A 12 11.27 41.25 -40.10
N LYS A 13 10.06 41.45 -40.61
CA LYS A 13 9.41 42.75 -40.51
C LYS A 13 9.12 43.12 -39.06
N ARG A 14 9.58 44.28 -38.61
CA ARG A 14 9.44 44.75 -37.21
C ARG A 14 7.99 44.69 -36.68
N LYS A 15 6.98 44.84 -37.56
CA LYS A 15 5.55 44.75 -37.19
C LYS A 15 5.15 43.32 -36.82
N PHE A 16 5.57 42.30 -37.58
CA PHE A 16 5.29 40.89 -37.31
C PHE A 16 5.96 40.47 -35.99
N LEU A 17 7.24 40.80 -35.78
CA LEU A 17 7.95 40.50 -34.56
C LEU A 17 7.30 41.11 -33.30
N LYS A 18 6.83 42.37 -33.41
CA LYS A 18 6.11 43.02 -32.32
C LYS A 18 4.78 42.30 -31.98
N GLN A 19 3.99 41.94 -33.02
CA GLN A 19 2.74 41.21 -32.83
C GLN A 19 2.98 39.80 -32.24
N ALA A 20 4.01 39.10 -32.71
CA ALA A 20 4.38 37.77 -32.18
C ALA A 20 4.76 37.86 -30.71
N ILE A 21 5.62 38.79 -30.32
CA ILE A 21 6.03 38.97 -28.94
C ILE A 21 4.87 39.41 -28.04
N LEU A 22 4.10 40.41 -28.47
CA LEU A 22 2.99 40.94 -27.66
C LEU A 22 1.89 39.90 -27.47
N GLY A 23 1.53 39.14 -28.50
CA GLY A 23 0.54 38.09 -28.41
C GLY A 23 1.00 36.87 -27.61
N ALA A 24 2.25 36.45 -27.79
CA ALA A 24 2.82 35.37 -26.96
C ALA A 24 2.84 35.80 -25.49
N LEU A 25 3.23 37.02 -25.18
CA LEU A 25 3.22 37.55 -23.81
C LEU A 25 1.80 37.60 -23.24
N ALA A 26 0.81 38.01 -24.01
CA ALA A 26 -0.60 38.03 -23.61
C ALA A 26 -1.11 36.59 -23.30
N CYS A 27 -0.81 35.61 -24.17
CA CYS A 27 -1.17 34.22 -23.93
C CYS A 27 -0.51 33.65 -22.67
N VAL A 28 0.79 33.89 -22.45
CA VAL A 28 1.50 33.49 -21.23
C VAL A 28 0.87 34.13 -20.00
N LEU A 29 0.48 35.41 -20.07
CA LEU A 29 -0.13 36.13 -18.96
C LEU A 29 -1.53 35.59 -18.64
N LEU A 30 -2.32 35.25 -19.64
CA LEU A 30 -3.61 34.60 -19.48
C LEU A 30 -3.45 33.24 -18.80
N VAL A 31 -2.53 32.37 -19.26
CA VAL A 31 -2.27 31.08 -18.64
C VAL A 31 -1.77 31.25 -17.20
N PHE A 32 -0.95 32.26 -16.94
CA PHE A 32 -0.50 32.56 -15.57
C PHE A 32 -1.66 32.91 -14.64
N ILE A 33 -2.61 33.72 -15.11
CA ILE A 33 -3.81 34.09 -14.34
C ILE A 33 -4.70 32.86 -14.11
N PHE A 34 -5.00 32.08 -15.16
CA PHE A 34 -5.86 30.89 -15.05
C PHE A 34 -5.24 29.77 -14.20
N THR A 35 -3.91 29.64 -14.19
CA THR A 35 -3.21 28.65 -13.34
C THR A 35 -2.87 29.19 -11.96
N SER A 36 -3.35 30.38 -11.60
CA SER A 36 -3.16 30.97 -10.27
C SER A 36 -3.72 30.06 -9.16
N PRO A 37 -3.08 30.00 -7.96
CA PRO A 37 -3.58 29.22 -6.81
C PRO A 37 -5.01 29.58 -6.41
N TRP A 38 -5.50 30.74 -6.80
CA TRP A 38 -6.85 31.22 -6.54
C TRP A 38 -7.92 30.53 -7.40
N ILE A 39 -7.54 30.10 -8.61
CA ILE A 39 -8.45 29.44 -9.56
C ILE A 39 -8.24 27.93 -9.49
N ILE A 40 -6.98 27.48 -9.53
CA ILE A 40 -6.63 26.06 -9.50
C ILE A 40 -5.75 25.81 -8.26
N GLN A 41 -6.29 25.07 -7.31
CA GLN A 41 -5.55 24.70 -6.11
C GLN A 41 -4.37 23.78 -6.47
N PRO A 42 -3.16 24.09 -5.98
CA PRO A 42 -1.98 23.28 -6.24
C PRO A 42 -2.16 21.89 -5.61
N LEU A 43 -1.74 20.85 -6.33
CA LEU A 43 -1.76 19.47 -5.85
C LEU A 43 -0.32 19.05 -5.54
N HIS A 44 -0.08 18.66 -4.29
CA HIS A 44 1.21 18.15 -3.81
C HIS A 44 1.17 16.64 -3.71
N GLU A 45 2.29 15.97 -3.97
CA GLU A 45 2.42 14.52 -3.84
C GLU A 45 3.54 14.18 -2.86
N SER A 46 3.23 13.32 -1.90
CA SER A 46 4.21 12.74 -0.99
C SER A 46 4.22 11.23 -1.16
N GLU A 47 5.40 10.63 -1.07
CA GLU A 47 5.61 9.20 -1.29
C GLU A 47 6.32 8.59 -0.09
N VAL A 48 5.84 7.42 0.31
CA VAL A 48 6.52 6.53 1.26
C VAL A 48 6.80 5.20 0.59
N ILE A 49 7.97 4.63 0.87
CA ILE A 49 8.39 3.35 0.31
C ILE A 49 8.69 2.39 1.45
N VAL A 50 8.11 1.20 1.37
CA VAL A 50 8.27 0.16 2.41
C VAL A 50 8.63 -1.18 1.80
N TYR A 51 9.42 -1.98 2.53
CA TYR A 51 9.52 -3.42 2.31
C TYR A 51 8.56 -4.17 3.25
N VAL A 52 7.86 -5.13 2.69
CA VAL A 52 7.01 -6.04 3.46
C VAL A 52 7.89 -7.15 4.02
N PRO A 53 7.88 -7.44 5.33
CA PRO A 53 8.63 -8.54 5.91
C PRO A 53 8.00 -9.88 5.54
N LEU A 54 8.79 -10.96 5.58
CA LEU A 54 8.26 -12.32 5.54
C LEU A 54 7.31 -12.54 6.72
N THR A 55 6.23 -13.27 6.48
CA THR A 55 5.36 -13.73 7.57
C THR A 55 6.09 -14.77 8.42
N ILE A 56 5.69 -14.93 9.69
CA ILE A 56 6.26 -15.93 10.59
C ILE A 56 6.13 -17.35 9.98
N LEU A 57 4.99 -17.60 9.32
CA LEU A 57 4.74 -18.88 8.65
C LEU A 57 5.73 -19.11 7.48
N SER A 58 5.95 -18.12 6.62
CA SER A 58 6.91 -18.23 5.52
C SER A 58 8.34 -18.40 6.02
N GLN A 59 8.71 -17.76 7.13
CA GLN A 59 10.02 -17.95 7.77
C GLN A 59 10.20 -19.39 8.27
N GLN A 60 9.18 -19.97 8.86
CA GLN A 60 9.22 -21.35 9.39
C GLN A 60 9.24 -22.39 8.27
N LEU A 61 8.42 -22.22 7.23
CA LEU A 61 8.32 -23.18 6.12
C LEU A 61 9.60 -23.20 5.26
N ASN A 62 10.21 -22.05 5.05
CA ASN A 62 11.37 -21.94 4.15
C ASN A 62 12.71 -22.11 4.88
N GLN A 63 12.73 -22.29 6.21
CA GLN A 63 13.96 -22.29 7.03
C GLN A 63 14.88 -21.09 6.76
N GLN A 64 14.34 -20.04 6.15
CA GLN A 64 15.04 -18.82 5.85
C GLN A 64 14.95 -17.89 7.07
N GLY A 65 16.06 -17.25 7.40
CA GLY A 65 16.08 -16.22 8.44
C GLY A 65 15.26 -14.99 8.09
N ILE A 66 15.59 -13.85 8.69
CA ILE A 66 14.95 -12.56 8.38
C ILE A 66 15.08 -12.27 6.88
N GLY A 67 13.94 -12.08 6.20
CA GLY A 67 13.88 -11.85 4.76
C GLY A 67 12.71 -10.96 4.37
N PHE A 68 12.63 -10.63 3.07
CA PHE A 68 11.54 -9.84 2.50
C PHE A 68 10.44 -10.76 1.95
N ALA A 69 9.21 -10.25 1.97
CA ALA A 69 8.03 -10.97 1.52
C ALA A 69 8.13 -11.42 0.06
N SER A 70 7.52 -12.56 -0.23
CA SER A 70 7.28 -13.03 -1.59
C SER A 70 6.31 -12.11 -2.34
N ASP A 71 6.27 -12.21 -3.65
CA ASP A 71 5.36 -11.44 -4.50
C ASP A 71 3.89 -11.58 -4.07
N ARG A 72 3.47 -12.78 -3.66
CA ARG A 72 2.11 -13.04 -3.16
C ARG A 72 1.81 -12.31 -1.85
N GLU A 73 2.77 -12.28 -0.94
CA GLU A 73 2.62 -11.57 0.34
C GLU A 73 2.58 -10.06 0.14
N ILE A 74 3.36 -9.54 -0.82
CA ILE A 74 3.33 -8.13 -1.21
C ILE A 74 1.96 -7.78 -1.81
N ASP A 75 1.43 -8.60 -2.72
CA ASP A 75 0.12 -8.38 -3.34
C ASP A 75 -1.01 -8.43 -2.30
N TRP A 76 -0.93 -9.37 -1.35
CA TRP A 76 -1.87 -9.43 -0.23
C TRP A 76 -1.78 -8.18 0.67
N TYR A 77 -0.57 -7.70 0.97
CA TYR A 77 -0.39 -6.46 1.71
C TYR A 77 -0.98 -5.25 0.98
N ILE A 78 -0.76 -5.16 -0.34
CA ILE A 78 -1.36 -4.11 -1.17
C ILE A 78 -2.90 -4.17 -1.12
N GLN A 79 -3.51 -5.37 -1.09
CA GLN A 79 -4.96 -5.50 -0.95
C GLN A 79 -5.45 -4.95 0.39
N ILE A 80 -4.73 -5.17 1.48
CA ILE A 80 -5.04 -4.55 2.78
C ILE A 80 -4.97 -3.03 2.68
N LEU A 81 -3.92 -2.48 2.08
CA LEU A 81 -3.74 -1.05 1.92
C LEU A 81 -4.77 -0.40 0.97
N LYS A 82 -5.39 -1.17 0.06
CA LYS A 82 -6.48 -0.73 -0.83
C LYS A 82 -7.86 -1.06 -0.30
N SER A 83 -7.97 -1.58 0.92
CA SER A 83 -9.26 -1.99 1.49
C SER A 83 -10.15 -0.79 1.83
N ASN A 84 -11.46 -1.02 1.78
CA ASN A 84 -12.44 -0.04 2.23
C ASN A 84 -12.25 0.32 3.71
N GLN A 85 -11.80 -0.62 4.53
CA GLN A 85 -11.54 -0.40 5.95
C GLN A 85 -10.42 0.64 6.17
N LEU A 86 -9.36 0.61 5.35
CA LEU A 86 -8.31 1.62 5.38
C LEU A 86 -8.84 2.98 4.93
N THR A 87 -9.58 3.00 3.82
CA THR A 87 -10.18 4.22 3.29
C THR A 87 -11.13 4.88 4.30
N ASP A 88 -12.01 4.11 4.95
CA ASP A 88 -12.91 4.60 6.00
C ASP A 88 -12.14 5.17 7.20
N SER A 89 -11.03 4.52 7.59
CA SER A 89 -10.17 4.99 8.67
C SER A 89 -9.52 6.33 8.35
N LEU A 90 -9.05 6.52 7.12
CA LEU A 90 -8.48 7.79 6.65
C LEU A 90 -9.54 8.89 6.56
N ILE A 91 -10.72 8.58 5.99
CA ILE A 91 -11.84 9.53 5.90
C ILE A 91 -12.21 10.05 7.29
N LYS A 92 -12.30 9.14 8.27
CA LYS A 92 -12.61 9.49 9.65
C LYS A 92 -11.49 10.29 10.31
N LYS A 93 -10.22 9.85 10.19
CA LYS A 93 -9.08 10.48 10.84
C LYS A 93 -8.86 11.91 10.37
N TYR A 94 -9.03 12.16 9.07
CA TYR A 94 -8.77 13.47 8.44
C TYR A 94 -10.03 14.29 8.17
N GLU A 95 -11.20 13.85 8.64
CA GLU A 95 -12.50 14.50 8.41
C GLU A 95 -12.74 14.84 6.92
N LEU A 96 -12.41 13.91 6.02
CA LEU A 96 -12.35 14.17 4.59
C LEU A 96 -13.70 14.49 3.97
N ALA A 97 -14.81 14.00 4.53
CA ALA A 97 -16.15 14.37 4.09
C ALA A 97 -16.35 15.90 4.19
N ARG A 98 -15.97 16.47 5.33
CA ARG A 98 -16.03 17.92 5.55
C ARG A 98 -15.06 18.67 4.65
N TYR A 99 -13.87 18.12 4.49
CA TYR A 99 -12.83 18.73 3.65
C TYR A 99 -13.23 18.79 2.18
N PHE A 100 -13.80 17.72 1.62
CA PHE A 100 -14.30 17.68 0.25
C PHE A 100 -15.67 18.32 0.08
N LYS A 101 -16.28 18.78 1.17
CA LYS A 101 -17.65 19.37 1.19
C LYS A 101 -18.71 18.40 0.66
N ILE A 102 -18.57 17.12 0.93
CA ILE A 102 -19.50 16.07 0.56
C ILE A 102 -20.54 15.93 1.70
N ASP A 103 -21.80 16.04 1.36
CA ASP A 103 -22.89 15.87 2.32
C ASP A 103 -23.06 14.36 2.63
N THR A 104 -22.74 13.98 3.87
CA THR A 104 -22.80 12.59 4.32
C THR A 104 -24.23 12.04 4.45
N THR A 105 -25.25 12.87 4.32
CA THR A 105 -26.66 12.43 4.34
C THR A 105 -27.15 11.91 3.00
N GLU A 106 -26.44 12.20 1.91
CA GLU A 106 -26.77 11.71 0.58
C GLU A 106 -26.43 10.23 0.41
N LEU A 107 -27.27 9.51 -0.34
CA LEU A 107 -27.11 8.08 -0.60
C LEU A 107 -25.76 7.74 -1.25
N ASP A 108 -25.28 8.60 -2.12
CA ASP A 108 -24.03 8.40 -2.90
C ASP A 108 -22.77 9.01 -2.24
N ALA A 109 -22.90 9.62 -1.06
CA ALA A 109 -21.82 10.30 -0.37
C ALA A 109 -20.58 9.39 -0.17
N LYS A 110 -20.82 8.16 0.24
CA LYS A 110 -19.76 7.18 0.47
C LYS A 110 -19.03 6.83 -0.83
N HIS A 111 -19.76 6.66 -1.93
CA HIS A 111 -19.17 6.38 -3.24
C HIS A 111 -18.33 7.56 -3.74
N GLN A 112 -18.83 8.78 -3.58
CA GLN A 112 -18.09 10.00 -3.93
C GLN A 112 -16.78 10.12 -3.13
N LEU A 113 -16.82 9.87 -1.82
CA LEU A 113 -15.64 9.87 -0.96
C LEU A 113 -14.61 8.83 -1.40
N TYR A 114 -15.03 7.62 -1.71
CA TYR A 114 -14.13 6.55 -2.17
C TYR A 114 -13.48 6.91 -3.51
N LYS A 115 -14.24 7.45 -4.45
CA LYS A 115 -13.75 7.91 -5.74
C LYS A 115 -12.71 9.02 -5.61
N GLU A 116 -12.94 9.98 -4.70
CA GLU A 116 -11.96 11.02 -4.38
C GLU A 116 -10.68 10.42 -3.79
N MET A 117 -10.80 9.49 -2.87
CA MET A 117 -9.64 8.84 -2.25
C MET A 117 -8.85 7.99 -3.25
N GLU A 118 -9.53 7.22 -4.10
CA GLU A 118 -8.91 6.41 -5.15
C GLU A 118 -8.11 7.27 -6.16
N SER A 119 -8.60 8.46 -6.48
CA SER A 119 -7.89 9.40 -7.34
C SER A 119 -6.63 10.00 -6.71
N ARG A 120 -6.59 10.03 -5.38
CA ARG A 120 -5.52 10.67 -4.58
C ARG A 120 -4.50 9.71 -4.02
N ILE A 121 -4.86 8.46 -3.80
CA ILE A 121 -3.99 7.44 -3.22
C ILE A 121 -3.59 6.43 -4.29
N ILE A 122 -2.29 6.34 -4.56
CA ILE A 122 -1.72 5.43 -5.55
C ILE A 122 -0.78 4.47 -4.83
N ILE A 123 -1.15 3.19 -4.78
CA ILE A 123 -0.37 2.14 -4.12
C ILE A 123 0.05 1.11 -5.17
N ASN A 124 1.36 0.97 -5.36
CA ASN A 124 1.92 0.08 -6.36
C ASN A 124 3.14 -0.67 -5.83
N LYS A 125 3.32 -1.90 -6.34
CA LYS A 125 4.57 -2.62 -6.19
C LYS A 125 5.63 -2.02 -7.11
N THR A 126 6.84 -1.83 -6.59
CA THR A 126 7.98 -1.38 -7.38
C THR A 126 8.69 -2.57 -8.03
N ARG A 127 9.51 -2.31 -9.04
CA ARG A 127 10.38 -3.32 -9.66
C ARG A 127 11.39 -3.97 -8.70
N TYR A 128 11.60 -3.39 -7.54
CA TYR A 128 12.53 -3.87 -6.53
C TYR A 128 11.86 -4.70 -5.41
N GLY A 129 10.56 -5.04 -5.58
CA GLY A 129 9.83 -5.80 -4.57
C GLY A 129 9.44 -4.99 -3.33
N SER A 130 9.52 -3.67 -3.36
CA SER A 130 8.98 -2.78 -2.33
C SER A 130 7.58 -2.28 -2.71
N VAL A 131 6.85 -1.71 -1.76
CA VAL A 131 5.57 -1.04 -1.98
C VAL A 131 5.77 0.46 -1.90
N SER A 132 5.36 1.17 -2.96
CA SER A 132 5.31 2.63 -3.05
C SER A 132 3.88 3.09 -2.80
N ILE A 133 3.69 3.99 -1.85
CA ILE A 133 2.42 4.61 -1.48
C ILE A 133 2.56 6.11 -1.74
N ARG A 134 1.83 6.61 -2.72
CA ARG A 134 1.81 8.03 -3.08
C ARG A 134 0.47 8.63 -2.75
N VAL A 135 0.49 9.74 -2.03
CA VAL A 135 -0.71 10.48 -1.65
C VAL A 135 -0.65 11.88 -2.23
N ARG A 136 -1.74 12.29 -2.86
CA ARG A 136 -1.93 13.61 -3.46
C ARG A 136 -2.94 14.42 -2.65
N ASP A 137 -2.55 15.60 -2.25
CA ASP A 137 -3.42 16.51 -1.52
C ASP A 137 -3.07 17.97 -1.84
N ASN A 138 -4.05 18.86 -1.62
CA ASN A 138 -3.81 20.29 -1.79
C ASN A 138 -2.91 20.89 -0.69
N ASN A 139 -2.74 20.15 0.42
CA ASN A 139 -1.83 20.49 1.50
C ASN A 139 -0.68 19.48 1.56
N ALA A 140 0.56 19.95 1.31
CA ALA A 140 1.76 19.13 1.28
C ALA A 140 2.02 18.37 2.60
N ARG A 141 1.75 18.99 3.75
CA ARG A 141 1.91 18.35 5.07
C ARG A 141 0.92 17.21 5.23
N ARG A 142 -0.36 17.45 4.91
CA ARG A 142 -1.38 16.42 5.01
C ARG A 142 -1.13 15.26 4.06
N ALA A 143 -0.64 15.51 2.84
CA ALA A 143 -0.24 14.47 1.91
C ALA A 143 0.83 13.54 2.52
N ALA A 144 1.84 14.11 3.18
CA ALA A 144 2.92 13.34 3.83
C ALA A 144 2.41 12.57 5.06
N GLU A 145 1.63 13.22 5.91
CA GLU A 145 1.03 12.60 7.10
C GLU A 145 0.13 11.42 6.69
N MET A 146 -0.76 11.60 5.71
CA MET A 146 -1.63 10.53 5.20
C MET A 146 -0.83 9.37 4.62
N ALA A 147 0.23 9.62 3.86
CA ALA A 147 1.07 8.57 3.28
C ALA A 147 1.73 7.71 4.38
N ASN A 148 2.24 8.33 5.45
CA ASN A 148 2.82 7.60 6.58
C ASN A 148 1.73 6.87 7.40
N ASP A 149 0.57 7.48 7.60
CA ASP A 149 -0.54 6.90 8.35
C ASP A 149 -1.16 5.68 7.64
N ILE A 150 -1.15 5.63 6.31
CA ILE A 150 -1.59 4.45 5.55
C ILE A 150 -0.84 3.21 6.01
N ILE A 151 0.46 3.30 6.28
CA ILE A 151 1.25 2.18 6.79
C ILE A 151 0.78 1.80 8.19
N ALA A 152 0.68 2.76 9.11
CA ALA A 152 0.30 2.47 10.49
C ALA A 152 -1.11 1.88 10.60
N ILE A 153 -2.07 2.41 9.83
CA ILE A 153 -3.45 1.89 9.76
C ILE A 153 -3.45 0.49 9.12
N GLY A 154 -2.71 0.30 8.01
CA GLY A 154 -2.58 -0.98 7.33
C GLY A 154 -2.01 -2.08 8.22
N GLU A 155 -1.00 -1.77 9.03
CA GLU A 155 -0.45 -2.70 10.03
C GLU A 155 -1.49 -3.06 11.10
N GLY A 156 -2.29 -2.10 11.56
CA GLY A 156 -3.38 -2.36 12.48
C GLY A 156 -4.44 -3.28 11.86
N ILE A 157 -4.85 -3.04 10.62
CA ILE A 157 -5.80 -3.89 9.89
C ILE A 157 -5.24 -5.30 9.72
N LYS A 158 -3.96 -5.44 9.30
CA LYS A 158 -3.27 -6.72 9.17
C LYS A 158 -3.30 -7.51 10.48
N THR A 159 -2.97 -6.86 11.59
CA THR A 159 -2.98 -7.47 12.92
C THR A 159 -4.36 -7.96 13.29
N ASN A 160 -5.38 -7.13 13.12
CA ASN A 160 -6.77 -7.48 13.43
C ASN A 160 -7.30 -8.62 12.55
N LEU A 161 -6.89 -8.68 11.29
CA LEU A 161 -7.30 -9.72 10.34
C LEU A 161 -6.67 -11.08 10.69
N LEU A 162 -5.43 -11.09 11.17
CA LEU A 162 -4.69 -12.32 11.47
C LEU A 162 -4.93 -12.82 12.90
N PHE A 163 -5.35 -11.94 13.82
CA PHE A 163 -5.52 -12.28 15.23
C PHE A 163 -6.48 -13.46 15.48
N PRO A 164 -7.68 -13.53 14.87
CA PRO A 164 -8.58 -14.66 15.06
C PRO A 164 -7.97 -16.00 14.69
N ASN A 165 -7.26 -16.06 13.56
CA ASN A 165 -6.61 -17.30 13.11
C ASN A 165 -5.48 -17.70 14.05
N ARG A 166 -4.70 -16.76 14.58
CA ARG A 166 -3.67 -17.03 15.58
C ARG A 166 -4.27 -17.55 16.88
N LEU A 167 -5.39 -16.96 17.31
CA LEU A 167 -6.12 -17.38 18.50
C LEU A 167 -6.69 -18.79 18.34
N GLU A 168 -7.21 -19.12 17.17
CA GLU A 168 -7.73 -20.47 16.88
C GLU A 168 -6.60 -21.50 16.84
N SER A 169 -5.46 -21.16 16.21
CA SER A 169 -4.29 -22.04 16.16
C SER A 169 -3.81 -22.40 17.55
N ILE A 170 -3.60 -21.43 18.44
CA ILE A 170 -3.14 -21.72 19.80
C ILE A 170 -4.17 -22.55 20.57
N ARG A 171 -5.47 -22.27 20.45
CA ARG A 171 -6.52 -23.06 21.09
C ARG A 171 -6.51 -24.51 20.63
N TYR A 172 -6.32 -24.73 19.31
CA TYR A 172 -6.28 -26.06 18.74
C TYR A 172 -5.08 -26.87 19.29
N VAL A 173 -3.87 -26.32 19.23
CA VAL A 173 -2.70 -27.05 19.74
C VAL A 173 -2.74 -27.25 21.26
N THR A 174 -3.34 -26.31 22.02
CA THR A 174 -3.59 -26.44 23.45
C THR A 174 -4.50 -27.63 23.73
N SER A 175 -5.64 -27.71 23.01
CA SER A 175 -6.58 -28.84 23.22
C SER A 175 -5.97 -30.20 22.89
N LEU A 176 -5.14 -30.27 21.85
CA LEU A 176 -4.43 -31.49 21.47
C LEU A 176 -3.40 -31.90 22.53
N TYR A 177 -2.68 -30.95 23.12
CA TYR A 177 -1.73 -31.20 24.20
C TYR A 177 -2.44 -31.66 25.47
N GLU A 178 -3.50 -30.97 25.90
CA GLU A 178 -4.29 -31.31 27.09
C GLU A 178 -4.90 -32.69 26.95
N GLN A 179 -5.54 -32.99 25.82
CA GLN A 179 -6.13 -34.30 25.55
C GLN A 179 -5.08 -35.45 25.66
N LYS A 180 -3.90 -35.21 25.08
CA LYS A 180 -2.82 -36.21 25.14
C LYS A 180 -2.24 -36.34 26.55
N SER A 181 -2.13 -35.25 27.29
CA SER A 181 -1.70 -35.24 28.68
C SER A 181 -2.63 -36.06 29.58
N GLU A 182 -3.94 -35.91 29.40
CA GLU A 182 -4.94 -36.72 30.14
C GLU A 182 -4.87 -38.22 29.79
N GLU A 183 -4.62 -38.55 28.51
CA GLU A 183 -4.46 -39.93 28.06
C GLU A 183 -3.25 -40.60 28.71
N VAL A 184 -2.11 -39.92 28.73
CA VAL A 184 -0.90 -40.38 29.37
C VAL A 184 -1.09 -40.55 30.90
N ALA A 185 -1.73 -39.56 31.53
CA ALA A 185 -2.04 -39.63 32.97
C ALA A 185 -2.94 -40.84 33.34
N ARG A 186 -3.93 -41.17 32.49
CA ARG A 186 -4.76 -42.37 32.66
C ARG A 186 -3.98 -43.66 32.54
N LEU A 187 -3.01 -43.74 31.62
CA LEU A 187 -2.12 -44.90 31.49
C LEU A 187 -1.19 -45.01 32.68
N GLU A 188 -0.64 -43.92 33.18
CA GLU A 188 0.18 -43.87 34.39
C GLU A 188 -0.59 -44.39 35.60
N GLN A 189 -1.82 -43.88 35.83
CA GLN A 189 -2.69 -44.36 36.90
C GLN A 189 -3.02 -45.88 36.77
N SER A 190 -3.16 -46.37 35.53
CA SER A 190 -3.37 -47.78 35.26
C SER A 190 -2.14 -48.65 35.63
N LEU A 191 -0.94 -48.13 35.36
CA LEU A 191 0.31 -48.79 35.77
C LEU A 191 0.46 -48.82 37.30
N ASP A 192 0.17 -47.72 37.99
CA ASP A 192 0.24 -47.63 39.44
C ASP A 192 -0.74 -48.62 40.10
N SER A 193 -1.97 -48.71 39.61
CA SER A 193 -2.97 -49.67 40.15
C SER A 193 -2.55 -51.14 39.94
N LEU A 194 -1.81 -51.43 38.87
CA LEU A 194 -1.26 -52.77 38.64
C LEU A 194 -0.11 -53.08 39.59
N MET A 195 0.65 -52.10 40.05
CA MET A 195 1.72 -52.32 41.01
C MET A 195 1.19 -52.80 42.38
N GLU A 196 0.02 -52.34 42.77
CA GLU A 196 -0.63 -52.73 44.04
C GLU A 196 -1.25 -54.13 44.00
N THR A 197 -1.42 -54.76 42.80
CA THR A 197 -1.98 -56.12 42.68
C THR A 197 -0.96 -57.20 42.91
N PRO A 198 -1.34 -58.43 43.47
CA PRO A 198 -0.42 -59.55 43.73
C PRO A 198 0.26 -60.02 42.42
N THR A 199 1.52 -60.50 42.57
CA THR A 199 2.36 -60.94 41.44
C THR A 199 1.79 -62.22 40.79
N GLY A 200 1.85 -62.24 39.40
CA GLY A 200 1.43 -63.41 38.62
C GLY A 200 1.62 -63.15 37.10
N ILE A 201 1.73 -64.20 36.30
CA ILE A 201 2.00 -64.19 34.86
C ILE A 201 1.04 -63.23 34.11
N LYS A 202 -0.23 -63.18 34.47
CA LYS A 202 -1.24 -62.30 33.87
C LYS A 202 -0.96 -60.82 34.18
N LYS A 203 -0.47 -60.49 35.37
CA LYS A 203 -0.05 -59.19 35.81
C LYS A 203 1.13 -58.68 34.94
N ASP A 204 2.16 -59.53 34.85
CA ASP A 204 3.39 -59.15 34.11
C ASP A 204 3.11 -58.91 32.63
N TYR A 205 2.24 -59.73 32.01
CA TYR A 205 1.80 -59.52 30.64
C TYR A 205 1.04 -58.18 30.46
N LEU A 206 0.11 -57.89 31.37
CA LEU A 206 -0.69 -56.68 31.32
C LEU A 206 0.16 -55.43 31.59
N TYR A 207 1.05 -55.50 32.55
CA TYR A 207 2.00 -54.42 32.84
C TYR A 207 2.89 -54.08 31.64
N ASN A 208 3.49 -55.09 31.01
CA ASN A 208 4.34 -54.88 29.84
C ASN A 208 3.55 -54.27 28.65
N LYS A 209 2.31 -54.70 28.48
CA LYS A 209 1.42 -54.14 27.41
C LYS A 209 1.12 -52.68 27.68
N ILE A 210 0.70 -52.31 28.90
CA ILE A 210 0.38 -50.94 29.26
C ILE A 210 1.64 -50.07 29.24
N MET A 211 2.77 -50.55 29.71
CA MET A 211 4.05 -49.85 29.67
C MET A 211 4.49 -49.55 28.25
N THR A 212 4.28 -50.47 27.30
CA THR A 212 4.56 -50.22 25.88
C THR A 212 3.68 -49.13 25.32
N LEU A 213 2.37 -49.12 25.64
CA LEU A 213 1.44 -48.07 25.25
C LEU A 213 1.82 -46.72 25.87
N PHE A 214 2.11 -46.74 27.20
CA PHE A 214 2.55 -45.53 27.93
C PHE A 214 3.78 -44.90 27.29
N ASN A 215 4.81 -45.66 26.99
CA ASN A 215 6.02 -45.14 26.37
C ASN A 215 5.74 -44.52 25.00
N ARG A 216 4.88 -45.13 24.18
CA ARG A 216 4.49 -44.62 22.88
C ARG A 216 3.72 -43.28 23.01
N GLU A 217 2.69 -43.28 23.86
CA GLU A 217 1.84 -42.10 24.06
C GLU A 217 2.61 -40.95 24.75
N TYR A 218 3.57 -41.30 25.63
CA TYR A 218 4.44 -40.30 26.25
C TYR A 218 5.37 -39.62 25.25
N GLN A 219 5.92 -40.34 24.26
CA GLN A 219 6.71 -39.75 23.17
C GLN A 219 5.85 -38.81 22.31
N GLU A 220 4.59 -39.19 22.04
CA GLU A 220 3.65 -38.32 21.35
C GLU A 220 3.33 -37.08 22.18
N LEU A 221 3.15 -37.20 23.50
CA LEU A 221 2.94 -36.06 24.41
C LEU A 221 4.10 -35.06 24.33
N ILE A 222 5.35 -35.54 24.34
CA ILE A 222 6.53 -34.67 24.20
C ILE A 222 6.49 -33.92 22.88
N THR A 223 6.10 -34.58 21.81
CA THR A 223 5.98 -33.95 20.47
C THR A 223 4.90 -32.86 20.46
N ARG A 224 3.72 -33.14 21.05
CA ARG A 224 2.61 -32.18 21.16
C ARG A 224 2.95 -31.01 22.08
N LYS A 225 3.65 -31.30 23.20
CA LYS A 225 4.17 -30.23 24.07
C LYS A 225 5.10 -29.28 23.34
N GLY A 226 6.02 -29.80 22.52
CA GLY A 226 6.90 -28.98 21.71
C GLY A 226 6.18 -28.18 20.67
N ALA A 227 5.07 -28.68 20.09
CA ALA A 227 4.21 -27.90 19.18
C ALA A 227 3.47 -26.78 19.92
N TYR A 228 2.90 -27.09 21.10
CA TYR A 228 2.22 -26.10 21.96
C TYR A 228 3.17 -24.97 22.38
N GLU A 229 4.36 -25.28 22.87
CA GLU A 229 5.35 -24.28 23.29
C GLU A 229 5.80 -23.40 22.15
N ARG A 230 5.97 -23.94 20.94
CA ARG A 230 6.29 -23.15 19.74
C ARG A 230 5.15 -22.20 19.36
N GLU A 231 3.91 -22.71 19.37
CA GLU A 231 2.75 -21.88 18.98
C GLU A 231 2.46 -20.82 20.03
N LEU A 232 2.65 -21.10 21.31
CA LEU A 232 2.55 -20.13 22.40
C LEU A 232 3.57 -18.99 22.18
N LYS A 233 4.81 -19.33 21.91
CA LYS A 233 5.86 -18.34 21.60
C LYS A 233 5.51 -17.51 20.36
N ASN A 234 4.98 -18.15 19.31
CA ASN A 234 4.54 -17.46 18.11
C ASN A 234 3.38 -16.51 18.40
N PHE A 235 2.44 -16.93 19.25
CA PHE A 235 1.29 -16.10 19.63
C PHE A 235 1.71 -14.87 20.43
N ASP A 236 2.67 -14.99 21.33
CA ASP A 236 3.21 -13.89 22.12
C ASP A 236 4.12 -12.95 21.32
N THR A 237 4.70 -13.46 20.21
CA THR A 237 5.56 -12.65 19.36
C THR A 237 4.73 -11.69 18.51
N PRO A 238 5.00 -10.37 18.54
CA PRO A 238 4.29 -9.41 17.68
C PRO A 238 4.54 -9.74 16.20
N LEU A 239 3.51 -9.49 15.38
CA LEU A 239 3.65 -9.64 13.93
C LEU A 239 4.71 -8.67 13.39
N PRO A 240 5.56 -9.10 12.47
CA PRO A 240 6.54 -8.23 11.85
C PRO A 240 5.84 -7.12 11.08
N THR A 241 6.27 -5.88 11.31
CA THR A 241 5.76 -4.67 10.65
C THR A 241 6.57 -4.34 9.40
N ALA A 242 5.98 -3.60 8.46
CA ALA A 242 6.66 -3.17 7.25
C ALA A 242 7.89 -2.30 7.57
N TYR A 243 8.99 -2.54 6.85
CA TYR A 243 10.22 -1.76 6.99
C TYR A 243 10.13 -0.49 6.14
N ILE A 244 10.11 0.67 6.80
CA ILE A 244 10.08 1.96 6.08
C ILE A 244 11.46 2.25 5.53
N ILE A 245 11.59 2.28 4.19
CA ILE A 245 12.82 2.63 3.50
C ILE A 245 12.95 4.15 3.38
N SER A 246 11.83 4.79 3.02
CA SER A 246 11.75 6.22 2.85
C SER A 246 10.41 6.70 3.40
N SER A 247 10.44 7.51 4.44
CA SER A 247 9.25 8.16 4.99
C SER A 247 8.78 9.28 4.07
N ALA A 248 7.46 9.48 4.01
CA ALA A 248 6.89 10.60 3.29
C ALA A 248 7.23 11.92 4.00
N VAL A 249 7.73 12.88 3.22
CA VAL A 249 8.02 14.24 3.68
C VAL A 249 7.20 15.24 2.85
N PRO A 250 6.78 16.37 3.46
CA PRO A 250 6.07 17.42 2.73
C PRO A 250 6.94 18.01 1.61
N LYS A 251 6.44 18.00 0.37
CA LYS A 251 7.08 18.63 -0.78
C LYS A 251 6.40 19.95 -1.08
N SER A 252 7.14 21.05 -1.03
CA SER A 252 6.62 22.39 -1.33
C SER A 252 6.24 22.57 -2.80
N GLU A 253 6.91 21.87 -3.72
CA GLU A 253 6.63 21.94 -5.15
C GLU A 253 5.37 21.14 -5.50
N PRO A 254 4.35 21.78 -6.14
CA PRO A 254 3.17 21.07 -6.58
C PRO A 254 3.47 20.24 -7.83
N ILE A 255 2.87 19.06 -7.92
CA ILE A 255 2.94 18.22 -9.12
C ILE A 255 2.03 18.74 -10.23
N TRP A 256 0.99 19.50 -9.87
CA TRP A 256 0.01 20.08 -10.80
C TRP A 256 -0.57 21.39 -10.23
N PRO A 257 -0.84 22.43 -11.08
CA PRO A 257 -0.43 22.55 -12.47
C PRO A 257 1.08 22.86 -12.63
N LYS A 258 1.71 22.27 -13.64
CA LYS A 258 3.09 22.61 -14.04
C LYS A 258 3.07 23.92 -14.82
N ARG A 259 3.03 25.05 -14.10
CA ARG A 259 2.83 26.41 -14.66
C ARG A 259 3.82 26.75 -15.75
N THR A 260 5.10 26.49 -15.52
CA THR A 260 6.17 26.78 -16.49
C THR A 260 5.95 26.04 -17.81
N LEU A 261 5.57 24.76 -17.76
CA LEU A 261 5.29 23.95 -18.93
C LEU A 261 4.04 24.45 -19.67
N LEU A 262 2.98 24.78 -18.94
CA LEU A 262 1.73 25.31 -19.53
C LEU A 262 1.94 26.67 -20.19
N MET A 263 2.71 27.56 -19.57
CA MET A 263 3.07 28.86 -20.13
C MET A 263 3.92 28.70 -21.40
N ALA A 264 4.93 27.84 -21.39
CA ALA A 264 5.76 27.57 -22.57
C ALA A 264 4.94 26.96 -23.72
N ALA A 265 4.04 26.01 -23.41
CA ALA A 265 3.17 25.39 -24.40
C ALA A 265 2.21 26.41 -25.02
N ALA A 266 1.60 27.27 -24.21
CA ALA A 266 0.66 28.29 -24.72
C ALA A 266 1.36 29.31 -25.63
N GLY A 267 2.56 29.79 -25.22
CA GLY A 267 3.38 30.65 -26.04
C GLY A 267 3.78 30.01 -27.37
N GLY A 268 4.20 28.76 -27.34
CA GLY A 268 4.58 27.97 -28.52
C GLY A 268 3.42 27.73 -29.47
N ILE A 269 2.25 27.34 -28.97
CA ILE A 269 1.02 27.15 -29.78
C ILE A 269 0.59 28.45 -30.42
N TYR A 270 0.64 29.55 -29.69
CA TYR A 270 0.30 30.87 -30.25
C TYR A 270 1.24 31.25 -31.41
N LEU A 271 2.55 31.08 -31.22
CA LEU A 271 3.54 31.40 -32.28
C LEU A 271 3.32 30.53 -33.52
N LEU A 272 3.06 29.26 -33.35
CA LEU A 272 2.78 28.33 -34.43
C LEU A 272 1.51 28.75 -35.20
N PHE A 273 0.45 29.08 -34.45
CA PHE A 273 -0.80 29.56 -35.06
C PHE A 273 -0.61 30.86 -35.85
N LEU A 274 0.18 31.78 -35.32
CA LEU A 274 0.47 33.06 -35.97
C LEU A 274 1.27 32.86 -37.26
N VAL A 275 2.24 31.96 -37.27
CA VAL A 275 3.00 31.63 -38.49
C VAL A 275 2.09 31.02 -39.55
N VAL A 276 1.26 30.07 -39.22
CA VAL A 276 0.30 29.43 -40.14
C VAL A 276 -0.68 30.46 -40.68
N PHE A 277 -1.22 31.31 -39.81
CA PHE A 277 -2.15 32.38 -40.23
C PHE A 277 -1.52 33.34 -41.22
N GLU A 278 -0.27 33.76 -40.99
CA GLU A 278 0.41 34.70 -41.89
C GLU A 278 0.80 34.04 -43.22
N ILE A 279 1.14 32.75 -43.24
CA ILE A 279 1.36 31.97 -44.49
C ILE A 279 0.05 31.98 -45.33
N ILE A 280 -1.08 31.64 -44.73
CA ILE A 280 -2.38 31.62 -45.42
C ILE A 280 -2.76 33.01 -45.92
N ARG A 281 -2.53 34.02 -45.12
CA ARG A 281 -2.80 35.42 -45.50
C ARG A 281 -1.96 35.89 -46.68
N HIS A 282 -0.67 35.52 -46.67
CA HIS A 282 0.28 35.85 -47.73
C HIS A 282 -0.08 35.13 -49.05
N ASP A 283 -0.52 33.88 -48.97
CA ASP A 283 -0.91 33.08 -50.13
C ASP A 283 -2.22 33.66 -50.76
N ASN A 284 -3.17 34.06 -49.94
CA ASN A 284 -4.40 34.71 -50.40
C ASN A 284 -4.17 36.09 -51.05
N GLN A 285 -3.11 36.82 -50.63
CA GLN A 285 -2.72 38.10 -51.26
C GLN A 285 -1.99 37.92 -52.60
N LYS A 286 -1.43 36.75 -52.90
CA LYS A 286 -0.83 36.45 -54.21
C LYS A 286 -1.87 36.02 -55.25
N VAL A 287 -3.04 35.57 -54.82
CA VAL A 287 -4.14 35.09 -55.69
C VAL A 287 -5.15 36.20 -56.01
N ALA A 288 -5.19 37.27 -55.22
CA ALA A 288 -6.02 38.49 -55.52
C ALA A 288 -5.22 39.54 -56.27
#